data_5a2018275aaccac88ee72c14602a113f
#
_entry.id   5a2018275aaccac88ee72c14602a113f
#
_cell.length_a   1.000
_cell.length_b   1.000
_cell.length_c   1.000
_cell.angle_alpha   90.00
_cell.angle_beta   90.00
_cell.angle_gamma   90.00
#
_symmetry.space_group_name_H-M   'P 1'
#
loop_
_entity.id
_entity.type
_entity.pdbx_description
1 polymer ?
#
loop_
_entity_poly.entity_id
_entity_poly.type
_entity_poly.pdbx_seq_one_letter_code
_entity_poly.pdbx_strand_id
1 'polypeptide(L)' 'GSGMLVLEELEHARKRGAPIYGELVGYGSTADAFRITDTHPEGRGAISCIKMALNDAGLNLDQIDYINAHGTSTEVN' A
#
# COMPACT_ATOMS: atom_id res chain seq x y z
N GLY A 1 2.73 -16.59 -8.31
CA GLY A 1 3.26 -16.75 -6.97
C GLY A 1 2.34 -16.24 -5.89
N SER A 2 2.67 -16.54 -4.67
CA SER A 2 1.90 -16.08 -3.52
C SER A 2 2.81 -15.74 -2.36
N GLY A 3 2.31 -14.89 -1.48
CA GLY A 3 3.01 -14.54 -0.25
C GLY A 3 2.01 -14.40 0.88
N MET A 4 2.48 -14.59 2.08
CA MET A 4 1.64 -14.50 3.27
C MET A 4 2.33 -13.66 4.33
N LEU A 5 1.56 -12.79 4.97
CA LEU A 5 2.01 -11.98 6.10
C LEU A 5 1.11 -12.27 7.28
N VAL A 6 1.69 -12.28 8.46
CA VAL A 6 0.94 -12.41 9.70
C VAL A 6 0.84 -11.02 10.34
N LEU A 7 -0.37 -10.54 10.51
CA LEU A 7 -0.63 -9.25 11.15
C LEU A 7 -1.08 -9.48 12.58
N GLU A 8 -0.56 -8.66 13.47
CA GLU A 8 -0.83 -8.79 14.89
C GLU A 8 -0.97 -7.39 15.50
N GLU A 9 -1.87 -7.24 16.45
CA GLU A 9 -2.03 -5.97 17.15
C GLU A 9 -0.72 -5.59 17.85
N LEU A 10 -0.31 -4.32 17.74
CA LEU A 10 1.02 -3.87 18.14
C LEU A 10 1.34 -4.15 19.62
N GLU A 11 0.45 -3.79 20.52
CA GLU A 11 0.70 -3.97 21.95
C GLU A 11 0.74 -5.44 22.34
N HIS A 12 -0.06 -6.28 21.68
CA HIS A 12 -0.03 -7.72 21.88
C HIS A 12 1.34 -8.29 21.47
N ALA A 13 1.84 -7.85 20.31
CA ALA A 13 3.14 -8.29 19.81
C ALA A 13 4.26 -7.86 20.75
N ARG A 14 4.21 -6.62 21.25
CA ARG A 14 5.21 -6.11 22.19
C ARG A 14 5.21 -6.90 23.49
N LYS A 15 4.04 -7.19 24.03
CA LYS A 15 3.91 -7.92 25.31
C LYS A 15 4.49 -9.32 25.26
N ARG A 16 4.38 -10.00 24.13
CA ARG A 16 4.95 -11.35 23.98
C ARG A 16 6.39 -11.35 23.49
N GLY A 17 7.00 -10.18 23.30
CA GLY A 17 8.39 -10.07 22.85
C GLY A 17 8.61 -10.50 21.41
N ALA A 18 7.60 -10.39 20.56
CA ALA A 18 7.71 -10.78 19.16
C ALA A 18 8.66 -9.87 18.39
N PRO A 19 9.42 -10.40 17.43
CA PRO A 19 10.16 -9.56 16.50
C PRO A 19 9.15 -8.82 15.60
N ILE A 20 9.24 -7.49 15.53
CA ILE A 20 8.34 -6.65 14.75
C ILE A 20 9.12 -6.11 13.56
N TYR A 21 8.72 -6.48 12.34
CA TYR A 21 9.38 -6.04 11.12
C TYR A 21 8.91 -4.66 10.65
N GLY A 22 7.72 -4.25 11.04
CA GLY A 22 7.16 -2.97 10.66
C GLY A 22 5.74 -2.85 11.15
N GLU A 23 5.13 -1.69 10.92
CA GLU A 23 3.74 -1.42 11.25
C GLU A 23 2.95 -1.14 9.99
N LEU A 24 1.75 -1.71 9.88
CA LEU A 24 0.81 -1.36 8.83
C LEU A 24 -0.03 -0.20 9.37
N VAL A 25 0.23 1.01 8.87
CA VAL A 25 -0.34 2.23 9.45
C VAL A 25 -1.50 2.81 8.66
N GLY A 26 -1.68 2.38 7.41
CA GLY A 26 -2.76 2.91 6.60
C GLY A 26 -3.05 2.04 5.39
N TYR A 27 -4.24 2.19 4.83
CA TYR A 27 -4.71 1.38 3.72
C TYR A 27 -5.59 2.20 2.80
N GLY A 28 -5.47 1.93 1.51
CA GLY A 28 -6.33 2.51 0.50
C GLY A 28 -6.63 1.47 -0.57
N SER A 29 -7.83 1.52 -1.11
CA SER A 29 -8.24 0.62 -2.17
C SER A 29 -9.09 1.38 -3.18
N THR A 30 -8.71 1.27 -4.44
CA THR A 30 -9.45 1.84 -5.57
C THR A 30 -9.46 0.83 -6.70
N ALA A 31 -10.32 1.06 -7.68
CA ALA A 31 -10.38 0.21 -8.86
C ALA A 31 -10.23 1.07 -10.11
N ASP A 32 -9.32 0.64 -11.01
CA ASP A 32 -9.23 1.24 -12.34
C ASP A 32 -10.21 0.53 -13.25
N ALA A 33 -11.06 1.30 -13.92
CA ALA A 33 -12.07 0.76 -14.82
C ALA A 33 -11.64 0.84 -16.29
N PHE A 34 -10.37 1.12 -16.56
CA PHE A 34 -9.87 1.30 -17.92
C PHE A 34 -9.69 -0.05 -18.63
N ARG A 35 -8.97 -0.97 -18.02
CA ARG A 35 -8.72 -2.32 -18.53
C ARG A 35 -8.59 -3.31 -17.38
N ILE A 36 -8.72 -4.59 -17.70
CA ILE A 36 -8.60 -5.65 -16.69
C ILE A 36 -7.22 -5.68 -16.04
N THR A 37 -6.16 -5.52 -16.86
CA THR A 37 -4.77 -5.65 -16.38
C THR A 37 -3.97 -4.35 -16.35
N ASP A 38 -4.49 -3.29 -16.95
CA ASP A 38 -3.80 -2.00 -17.02
C ASP A 38 -4.38 -1.02 -16.03
N THR A 39 -3.51 -0.17 -15.48
CA THR A 39 -3.95 0.97 -14.68
C THR A 39 -4.49 2.07 -15.60
N HIS A 40 -5.23 3.01 -15.04
CA HIS A 40 -5.69 4.17 -15.79
C HIS A 40 -4.48 4.98 -16.28
N PRO A 41 -4.43 5.39 -17.57
CA PRO A 41 -3.27 6.11 -18.13
C PRO A 41 -2.85 7.35 -17.36
N GLU A 42 -3.80 8.06 -16.76
CA GLU A 42 -3.52 9.25 -15.96
C GLU A 42 -3.17 8.92 -14.51
N GLY A 43 -3.19 7.65 -14.14
CA GLY A 43 -2.86 7.22 -12.78
C GLY A 43 -3.88 7.64 -11.72
N ARG A 44 -5.12 7.95 -12.11
CA ARG A 44 -6.11 8.44 -11.15
C ARG A 44 -6.42 7.44 -10.03
N GLY A 45 -6.54 6.16 -10.39
CA GLY A 45 -6.78 5.11 -9.41
C GLY A 45 -5.62 5.01 -8.42
N ALA A 46 -4.39 5.00 -8.92
CA ALA A 46 -3.20 4.94 -8.08
C ALA A 46 -3.07 6.17 -7.19
N ILE A 47 -3.31 7.35 -7.75
CA ILE A 47 -3.27 8.61 -6.99
C ILE A 47 -4.29 8.60 -5.86
N SER A 48 -5.53 8.22 -6.17
CA SER A 48 -6.60 8.14 -5.16
C SER A 48 -6.27 7.13 -4.07
N CYS A 49 -5.75 5.97 -4.45
CA CYS A 49 -5.37 4.91 -3.52
C CYS A 49 -4.29 5.38 -2.56
N ILE A 50 -3.25 6.04 -3.08
CA ILE A 50 -2.16 6.57 -2.25
C ILE A 50 -2.68 7.64 -1.29
N LYS A 51 -3.53 8.55 -1.78
CA LYS A 51 -4.13 9.59 -0.93
C LYS A 51 -4.97 8.99 0.18
N MET A 52 -5.76 7.95 -0.11
CA MET A 52 -6.54 7.26 0.90
C MET A 52 -5.65 6.64 1.97
N ALA A 53 -4.59 5.96 1.56
CA ALA A 53 -3.66 5.33 2.50
C ALA A 53 -2.95 6.36 3.37
N LEU A 54 -2.49 7.47 2.79
CA LEU A 54 -1.84 8.54 3.54
C LEU A 54 -2.80 9.20 4.54
N ASN A 55 -4.02 9.45 4.12
CA ASN A 55 -5.04 10.02 5.00
C ASN A 55 -5.38 9.09 6.16
N ASP A 56 -5.51 7.81 5.87
CA ASP A 56 -5.78 6.79 6.88
C ASP A 56 -4.63 6.69 7.88
N ALA A 57 -3.40 6.78 7.42
CA ALA A 57 -2.21 6.72 8.26
C ALA A 57 -1.92 8.04 9.00
N GLY A 58 -2.54 9.14 8.60
CA GLY A 58 -2.22 10.46 9.15
C GLY A 58 -0.85 10.97 8.72
N LEU A 59 -0.39 10.60 7.54
CA LEU A 59 0.93 10.96 7.04
C LEU A 59 0.84 11.94 5.88
N ASN A 60 1.90 12.72 5.71
CA ASN A 60 2.09 13.60 4.56
C ASN A 60 2.93 12.92 3.49
N LEU A 61 2.81 13.37 2.25
CA LEU A 61 3.52 12.78 1.13
C LEU A 61 5.05 12.81 1.32
N ASP A 62 5.58 13.87 1.93
CA ASP A 62 7.02 14.02 2.16
C ASP A 62 7.58 13.04 3.21
N GLN A 63 6.71 12.33 3.92
CA GLN A 63 7.12 11.30 4.88
C GLN A 63 7.29 9.93 4.25
N ILE A 64 7.03 9.80 2.95
CA ILE A 64 7.15 8.54 2.22
C ILE A 64 8.55 8.44 1.61
N ASP A 65 9.24 7.35 1.92
CA ASP A 65 10.61 7.10 1.45
C ASP A 65 10.68 6.17 0.25
N TYR A 66 9.73 5.28 0.09
CA TYR A 66 9.80 4.24 -0.93
C TYR A 66 8.41 3.77 -1.35
N ILE A 67 8.25 3.49 -2.63
CA ILE A 67 7.03 2.90 -3.19
C ILE A 67 7.41 1.64 -3.95
N ASN A 68 6.81 0.51 -3.57
CA ASN A 68 6.95 -0.74 -4.30
C ASN A 68 5.77 -0.85 -5.26
N ALA A 69 5.98 -0.41 -6.49
CA ALA A 69 4.92 -0.35 -7.49
C ALA A 69 4.64 -1.71 -8.13
N HIS A 70 3.51 -1.81 -8.81
CA HIS A 70 3.14 -3.02 -9.54
C HIS A 70 4.19 -3.39 -10.58
N GLY A 71 4.56 -2.42 -11.44
CA GLY A 71 5.73 -2.54 -12.31
C GLY A 71 5.77 -3.79 -13.19
N THR A 72 4.69 -4.07 -13.91
CA THR A 72 4.58 -5.27 -14.73
C THR A 72 5.34 -5.20 -16.05
N SER A 73 6.07 -4.12 -16.32
CA SER A 73 6.78 -3.86 -17.58
C SER A 73 5.85 -3.66 -18.76
N THR A 74 4.59 -3.27 -18.50
CA THR A 74 3.68 -2.84 -19.55
C THR A 74 3.87 -1.34 -19.81
N GLU A 75 3.27 -0.82 -20.89
CA GLU A 75 3.41 0.58 -21.26
C GLU A 75 3.00 1.53 -20.12
N VAL A 76 2.02 1.15 -19.33
CA VAL A 76 1.46 1.99 -18.25
C VAL A 76 2.21 1.80 -16.93
N ASN A 77 2.94 0.75 -16.79
CA ASN A 77 3.72 0.43 -15.60
C ASN A 77 5.21 0.44 -15.94
#